data_50b882d7ab5cf47d4ed7604f2c889282
#
_entry.id   50b882d7ab5cf47d4ed7604f2c889282
#
_cell.length_a   1.000
_cell.length_b   1.000
_cell.length_c   1.000
_cell.angle_alpha   90.00
_cell.angle_beta   90.00
_cell.angle_gamma   90.00
#
_symmetry.space_group_name_H-M   'P 1'
#
loop_
_entity.id
_entity.type
_entity.pdbx_description
1 polymer ?
#
loop_
_entity_poly.entity_id
_entity_poly.type
_entity_poly.pdbx_seq_one_letter_code
_entity_poly.pdbx_strand_id
1 'polypeptide(L)'
;MSDKIELTPEVLKIAKIAKALSHPVRVHILKKLSSLDTCCYSGDLVEELPIGRSTLSQHLKELKYAGLIQGEINPPFIKYCINRKNWEEAKDIFRDFPNPDVKSVNPVKLKNATVLVK
;
A
#
# COMPACT_ATOMS: atom_id res chain seq x y z
N MET A 1 5.68 5.38 37.34
CA MET A 1 6.25 4.49 36.46
C MET A 1 5.68 4.67 35.10
N SER A 2 6.49 4.56 34.26
CA SER A 2 6.00 4.86 32.98
C SER A 2 6.02 3.61 32.15
N ASP A 3 4.86 3.19 31.82
CA ASP A 3 4.74 2.06 30.95
C ASP A 3 4.49 2.51 29.53
N LYS A 4 5.02 3.67 29.22
CA LYS A 4 4.86 4.17 27.87
C LYS A 4 5.59 3.28 26.90
N ILE A 5 4.88 2.86 25.89
CA ILE A 5 5.44 2.08 24.80
C ILE A 5 5.84 3.06 23.71
N GLU A 6 7.08 2.98 23.29
CA GLU A 6 7.51 3.80 22.17
C GLU A 6 7.08 3.14 20.88
N LEU A 7 6.49 3.94 20.00
CA LEU A 7 6.12 3.46 18.69
C LEU A 7 7.36 3.49 17.82
N THR A 8 7.79 2.34 17.38
CA THR A 8 8.99 2.22 16.55
C THR A 8 8.74 2.73 15.15
N PRO A 9 9.80 3.11 14.43
CA PRO A 9 9.63 3.49 13.03
C PRO A 9 8.93 2.43 12.20
N GLU A 10 9.18 1.16 12.49
CA GLU A 10 8.53 0.07 11.76
C GLU A 10 7.01 0.08 11.98
N VAL A 11 6.60 0.24 13.22
CA VAL A 11 5.17 0.29 13.55
C VAL A 11 4.50 1.44 12.84
N LEU A 12 5.14 2.61 12.85
CA LEU A 12 4.60 3.79 12.18
C LEU A 12 4.53 3.59 10.67
N LYS A 13 5.52 2.94 10.10
CA LYS A 13 5.55 2.68 8.68
C LYS A 13 4.43 1.72 8.26
N ILE A 14 4.23 0.66 9.03
CA ILE A 14 3.16 -0.29 8.75
C ILE A 14 1.82 0.41 8.77
N ALA A 15 1.58 1.24 9.79
CA ALA A 15 0.32 1.96 9.91
C ALA A 15 0.10 2.91 8.73
N LYS A 16 1.16 3.58 8.31
CA LYS A 16 1.08 4.51 7.18
C LYS A 16 0.72 3.79 5.89
N ILE A 17 1.36 2.66 5.65
CA ILE A 17 1.07 1.86 4.46
C ILE A 17 -0.36 1.31 4.52
N ALA A 18 -0.76 0.80 5.68
CA ALA A 18 -2.10 0.26 5.86
C ALA A 18 -3.16 1.32 5.62
N LYS A 19 -2.91 2.54 6.07
CA LYS A 19 -3.83 3.65 5.84
C LYS A 19 -3.97 3.92 4.34
N ALA A 20 -2.85 3.90 3.62
CA ALA A 20 -2.89 4.11 2.18
C ALA A 20 -3.66 3.03 1.46
N LEU A 21 -3.68 1.81 2.00
CA LEU A 21 -4.39 0.69 1.39
C LEU A 21 -5.82 0.53 1.90
N SER A 22 -6.32 1.45 2.70
CA SER A 22 -7.61 1.27 3.37
C SER A 22 -8.83 1.63 2.52
N HIS A 23 -8.67 1.80 1.22
CA HIS A 23 -9.78 2.14 0.33
C HIS A 23 -9.70 1.29 -0.93
N PRO A 24 -10.83 0.72 -1.38
CA PRO A 24 -10.82 -0.14 -2.57
C PRO A 24 -10.25 0.51 -3.82
N VAL A 25 -10.52 1.78 -4.02
CA VAL A 25 -9.99 2.51 -5.18
C VAL A 25 -8.46 2.54 -5.14
N ARG A 26 -7.90 2.74 -3.95
CA ARG A 26 -6.43 2.78 -3.83
C ARG A 26 -5.81 1.43 -4.10
N VAL A 27 -6.45 0.37 -3.63
CA VAL A 27 -5.97 -0.98 -3.90
C VAL A 27 -6.02 -1.25 -5.40
N HIS A 28 -7.11 -0.84 -6.05
CA HIS A 28 -7.24 -1.00 -7.48
C HIS A 28 -6.14 -0.26 -8.24
N ILE A 29 -5.87 0.98 -7.85
CA ILE A 29 -4.82 1.78 -8.49
C ILE A 29 -3.47 1.08 -8.38
N LEU A 30 -3.13 0.61 -7.19
CA LEU A 30 -1.86 -0.09 -6.99
C LEU A 30 -1.78 -1.36 -7.82
N LYS A 31 -2.87 -2.11 -7.86
CA LYS A 31 -2.92 -3.33 -8.65
C LYS A 31 -2.69 -3.02 -10.13
N LYS A 32 -3.33 -1.96 -10.61
CA LYS A 32 -3.16 -1.55 -11.99
C LYS A 32 -1.72 -1.13 -12.27
N LEU A 33 -1.19 -0.23 -11.45
CA LEU A 33 0.16 0.29 -11.67
C LEU A 33 1.21 -0.80 -11.53
N SER A 34 1.01 -1.76 -10.65
CA SER A 34 1.98 -2.83 -10.46
C SER A 34 2.03 -3.78 -11.66
N SER A 35 0.95 -3.83 -12.44
CA SER A 35 0.90 -4.69 -13.61
C SER A 35 1.45 -4.03 -14.87
N LEU A 36 1.77 -2.75 -14.82
CA LEU A 36 2.27 -2.02 -15.97
C LEU A 36 3.78 -1.94 -15.97
N ASP A 37 4.37 -2.05 -17.15
CA ASP A 37 5.81 -1.84 -17.31
C ASP A 37 6.13 -0.35 -17.36
N THR A 38 5.13 0.46 -17.63
CA THR A 38 5.28 1.91 -17.74
C THR A 38 4.30 2.60 -16.82
N CYS A 39 4.43 3.90 -16.74
CA CYS A 39 3.54 4.70 -15.92
C CYS A 39 2.18 4.92 -16.59
N CYS A 40 1.21 5.34 -15.79
CA CYS A 40 -0.14 5.55 -16.27
C CYS A 40 -0.54 7.02 -16.09
N TYR A 41 -1.17 7.60 -17.10
CA TYR A 41 -1.67 8.96 -16.99
C TYR A 41 -2.90 9.00 -16.11
N SER A 42 -3.04 10.07 -15.35
CA SER A 42 -4.18 10.22 -14.45
C SER A 42 -5.52 10.20 -15.19
N GLY A 43 -5.53 10.72 -16.42
CA GLY A 43 -6.76 10.71 -17.24
C GLY A 43 -7.25 9.29 -17.52
N ASP A 44 -6.33 8.38 -17.76
CA ASP A 44 -6.71 6.99 -18.04
C ASP A 44 -7.30 6.34 -16.78
N LEU A 45 -6.79 6.70 -15.62
CA LEU A 45 -7.33 6.19 -14.37
C LEU A 45 -8.74 6.72 -14.12
N VAL A 46 -8.99 7.98 -14.44
CA VAL A 46 -10.32 8.58 -14.28
C VAL A 46 -11.35 7.85 -15.15
N GLU A 47 -10.98 7.55 -16.38
CA GLU A 47 -11.90 6.85 -17.29
C GLU A 47 -12.25 5.45 -16.81
N GLU A 48 -11.32 4.82 -16.12
CA GLU A 48 -11.48 3.44 -15.67
C GLU A 48 -12.29 3.32 -14.40
N LEU A 49 -12.26 4.36 -13.55
CA LEU A 49 -12.85 4.31 -12.23
C LEU A 49 -14.14 5.13 -12.16
N PRO A 50 -15.14 4.65 -11.41
CA PRO A 50 -16.41 5.35 -11.26
C PRO A 50 -16.33 6.50 -10.24
N ILE A 51 -15.34 7.35 -10.38
CA ILE A 51 -15.14 8.48 -9.46
C ILE A 51 -14.68 9.69 -10.25
N GLY A 52 -14.87 10.87 -9.66
CA GLY A 52 -14.46 12.11 -10.29
C GLY A 52 -12.98 12.39 -10.14
N ARG A 53 -12.51 13.39 -10.87
CA ARG A 53 -11.09 13.74 -10.89
C ARG A 53 -10.58 14.19 -9.52
N SER A 54 -11.36 14.97 -8.79
CA SER A 54 -10.87 15.47 -7.50
C SER A 54 -10.79 14.33 -6.47
N THR A 55 -11.71 13.39 -6.51
CA THR A 55 -11.67 12.23 -5.64
C THR A 55 -10.47 11.36 -5.97
N LEU A 56 -10.24 11.13 -7.27
CA LEU A 56 -9.07 10.38 -7.69
C LEU A 56 -7.79 11.05 -7.22
N SER A 57 -7.70 12.38 -7.35
CA SER A 57 -6.53 13.12 -6.91
C SER A 57 -6.25 12.92 -5.43
N GLN A 58 -7.29 12.85 -4.60
CA GLN A 58 -7.11 12.61 -3.18
C GLN A 58 -6.53 11.22 -2.92
N HIS A 59 -7.03 10.23 -3.64
CA HIS A 59 -6.52 8.87 -3.48
C HIS A 59 -5.06 8.76 -3.95
N LEU A 60 -4.74 9.39 -5.06
CA LEU A 60 -3.37 9.38 -5.56
C LEU A 60 -2.42 10.08 -4.57
N LYS A 61 -2.89 11.15 -3.96
CA LYS A 61 -2.13 11.88 -2.96
C LYS A 61 -1.79 11.00 -1.76
N GLU A 62 -2.76 10.23 -1.28
CA GLU A 62 -2.56 9.34 -0.16
C GLU A 62 -1.54 8.25 -0.49
N LEU A 63 -1.63 7.68 -1.67
CA LEU A 63 -0.67 6.66 -2.10
C LEU A 63 0.72 7.24 -2.27
N LYS A 64 0.82 8.44 -2.81
CA LYS A 64 2.09 9.12 -3.00
C LYS A 64 2.71 9.48 -1.65
N TYR A 65 1.89 9.98 -0.73
CA TYR A 65 2.36 10.32 0.61
C TYR A 65 2.95 9.11 1.32
N ALA A 66 2.36 7.94 1.13
CA ALA A 66 2.88 6.72 1.71
C ALA A 66 4.11 6.17 0.98
N GLY A 67 4.49 6.82 -0.12
CA GLY A 67 5.67 6.41 -0.88
C GLY A 67 5.45 5.22 -1.79
N LEU A 68 4.21 4.81 -2.01
CA LEU A 68 3.93 3.64 -2.82
C LEU A 68 3.89 3.93 -4.31
N ILE A 69 3.62 5.17 -4.66
CA ILE A 69 3.64 5.59 -6.07
C ILE A 69 4.43 6.88 -6.21
N GLN A 70 4.82 7.17 -7.43
CA GLN A 70 5.51 8.40 -7.79
C GLN A 70 4.72 9.11 -8.85
N GLY A 71 4.71 10.45 -8.76
CA GLY A 71 4.09 11.28 -9.80
C GLY A 71 5.18 11.94 -10.62
N GLU A 72 5.05 11.85 -11.93
CA GLU A 72 5.96 12.50 -12.85
C GLU A 72 5.19 13.55 -13.60
N ILE A 73 5.54 14.81 -13.36
CA ILE A 73 4.81 15.93 -13.97
C ILE A 73 5.36 16.24 -15.34
N ASN A 74 4.49 16.13 -16.33
CA ASN A 74 4.83 16.42 -17.71
C ASN A 74 3.67 17.26 -18.24
N PRO A 75 3.70 18.58 -17.98
CA PRO A 75 2.53 19.42 -18.25
C PRO A 75 2.02 19.26 -19.69
N PRO A 76 0.70 19.24 -19.86
CA PRO A 76 -0.34 19.37 -18.82
C PRO A 76 -0.72 18.06 -18.14
N PHE A 77 0.07 17.03 -18.33
CA PHE A 77 -0.24 15.68 -17.84
C PHE A 77 0.58 15.29 -16.64
N ILE A 78 0.04 14.37 -15.84
CA ILE A 78 0.76 13.76 -14.75
C ILE A 78 0.69 12.26 -14.95
N LYS A 79 1.85 11.62 -14.95
CA LYS A 79 1.96 10.16 -14.99
C LYS A 79 2.19 9.65 -13.60
N TYR A 80 1.60 8.52 -13.29
CA TYR A 80 1.82 7.86 -12.01
C TYR A 80 2.42 6.49 -12.23
N CYS A 81 3.45 6.19 -11.46
CA CYS A 81 4.16 4.93 -11.54
C CYS A 81 4.23 4.32 -10.16
N ILE A 82 4.22 3.00 -10.08
CA ILE A 82 4.45 2.37 -8.79
C ILE A 82 5.92 2.58 -8.40
N ASN A 83 6.15 2.81 -7.12
CA ASN A 83 7.51 2.84 -6.60
C ASN A 83 7.86 1.40 -6.23
N ARG A 84 8.52 0.70 -7.13
CA ARG A 84 8.76 -0.72 -6.96
C ARG A 84 9.58 -1.06 -5.73
N LYS A 85 10.59 -0.26 -5.46
CA LYS A 85 11.41 -0.50 -4.29
C LYS A 85 10.59 -0.43 -3.01
N ASN A 86 9.81 0.65 -2.87
CA ASN A 86 9.00 0.83 -1.68
C ASN A 86 7.86 -0.20 -1.61
N TRP A 87 7.32 -0.57 -2.76
CA TRP A 87 6.26 -1.56 -2.80
C TRP A 87 6.77 -2.93 -2.36
N GLU A 88 7.97 -3.31 -2.81
CA GLU A 88 8.56 -4.57 -2.38
C GLU A 88 8.85 -4.58 -0.89
N GLU A 89 9.35 -3.45 -0.36
CA GLU A 89 9.54 -3.33 1.09
C GLU A 89 8.23 -3.47 1.84
N ALA A 90 7.17 -2.85 1.33
CA ALA A 90 5.86 -2.93 1.97
C ALA A 90 5.36 -4.37 1.99
N LYS A 91 5.52 -5.09 0.88
CA LYS A 91 5.10 -6.48 0.82
C LYS A 91 5.88 -7.33 1.82
N ASP A 92 7.17 -7.09 1.94
CA ASP A 92 8.01 -7.82 2.88
C ASP A 92 7.57 -7.56 4.32
N ILE A 93 7.28 -6.31 4.64
CA ILE A 93 6.83 -5.94 5.98
C ILE A 93 5.54 -6.66 6.32
N PHE A 94 4.58 -6.66 5.42
CA PHE A 94 3.29 -7.31 5.69
C PHE A 94 3.41 -8.83 5.73
N ARG A 95 4.30 -9.39 4.92
CA ARG A 95 4.52 -10.84 4.95
C ARG A 95 5.04 -11.28 6.32
N ASP A 96 5.94 -10.48 6.90
CA ASP A 96 6.56 -10.83 8.16
C ASP A 96 5.76 -10.36 9.38
N PHE A 97 4.81 -9.49 9.18
CA PHE A 97 3.97 -9.00 10.26
C PHE A 97 2.90 -10.04 10.62
N PRO A 98 2.55 -10.21 11.90
CA PRO A 98 3.01 -9.45 13.04
C PRO A 98 4.22 -10.04 13.77
N ASN A 99 4.72 -11.16 13.33
CA ASN A 99 5.79 -11.88 14.02
C ASN A 99 7.01 -12.02 13.12
N PRO A 100 7.76 -10.94 12.91
CA PRO A 100 8.89 -10.97 11.98
C PRO A 100 10.02 -11.90 12.41
N ASP A 101 10.10 -12.21 13.68
CA ASP A 101 11.16 -13.05 14.18
C ASP A 101 10.81 -14.53 14.22
N VAL A 102 9.62 -14.88 13.83
CA VAL A 102 9.19 -16.28 13.80
C VAL A 102 9.67 -16.91 12.52
N LYS A 103 10.68 -17.77 12.61
CA LYS A 103 11.30 -18.35 11.43
C LYS A 103 10.71 -19.67 11.01
N SER A 104 10.09 -20.37 11.91
CA SER A 104 9.46 -21.62 11.55
C SER A 104 8.10 -21.68 12.19
N VAL A 105 7.09 -21.46 11.37
CA VAL A 105 5.72 -21.56 11.83
C VAL A 105 5.19 -22.92 11.42
N ASN A 106 4.71 -23.65 12.40
CA ASN A 106 4.11 -24.96 12.13
C ASN A 106 2.85 -24.77 11.30
N PRO A 107 2.76 -25.39 10.12
CA PRO A 107 1.58 -25.25 9.27
C PRO A 107 0.29 -25.63 9.97
N VAL A 108 0.35 -26.56 10.91
CA VAL A 108 -0.84 -26.97 11.65
C VAL A 108 -1.33 -25.80 12.51
N LYS A 109 -0.41 -25.08 13.12
CA LYS A 109 -0.79 -23.91 13.92
C LYS A 109 -1.42 -22.83 13.05
N LEU A 110 -0.92 -22.65 11.85
CA LEU A 110 -1.49 -21.68 10.94
C LEU A 110 -2.91 -22.04 10.57
N LYS A 111 -3.16 -23.32 10.33
CA LYS A 111 -4.51 -23.77 10.00
C LYS A 111 -5.46 -23.53 11.15
N ASN A 112 -5.01 -23.82 12.37
CA ASN A 112 -5.83 -23.62 13.55
C ASN A 112 -6.12 -22.13 13.76
N ALA A 113 -5.13 -21.30 13.57
CA ALA A 113 -5.31 -19.86 13.70
C ALA A 113 -6.31 -19.34 12.68
N THR A 114 -6.24 -19.85 11.46
CA THR A 114 -7.17 -19.46 10.42
C THR A 114 -8.61 -19.82 10.79
N VAL A 115 -8.80 -20.99 11.35
CA VAL A 115 -10.13 -21.42 11.77
C VAL A 115 -10.66 -20.54 12.90
N LEU A 116 -9.79 -20.18 13.83
CA LEU A 116 -10.20 -19.37 14.98
C LEU A 116 -10.56 -17.93 14.60
N VAL A 117 -10.07 -17.45 13.50
CA VAL A 117 -10.33 -16.07 13.07
C VAL A 117 -11.77 -15.87 12.65
N LYS A 118 -12.47 -16.91 12.36
CA LYS A 118 -13.86 -16.76 11.95
C LYS A 118 -14.77 -16.25 13.09
#